data_f787ccca2d5f2ef888f54b7224649de8
#
_entry.id   f787ccca2d5f2ef888f54b7224649de8
#
_cell.length_a   1.000
_cell.length_b   1.000
_cell.length_c   1.000
_cell.angle_alpha   90.00
_cell.angle_beta   90.00
_cell.angle_gamma   90.00
#
_symmetry.space_group_name_H-M   'P 1'
#
loop_
_entity.id
_entity.type
_entity.pdbx_description
1 polymer ?
#
loop_
_entity_poly.entity_id
_entity_poly.type
_entity_poly.pdbx_seq_one_letter_code
_entity_poly.pdbx_strand_id
1 'polypeptide(L)'
;MRILITNNTHDTRAGSELYVRDLALALLRHGHNPVAYSTRLGAVAEELRSATIPVIDDLNLLTVTPDIIHGQHHLDAMTAMLHFPDTPAVYFCHGWLPWEEMAPRFPTIQRYVAVDDLCRERLQCLHGIPPERISVIRNFVDLQRFALRTDLPAIPRKALVFSNYIKVDGCLGILREACTARGIELDAIGLSVGHSEARPEQILGHYDIVFAKARCALEALASGTAVIACDA
;
A
#
# COMPACT_ATOMS: atom_id res chain seq x y z
N MET A 1 19.23 10.73 6.27
CA MET A 1 18.31 10.77 7.42
C MET A 1 17.99 9.36 7.85
N ARG A 2 17.83 9.13 9.14
CA ARG A 2 17.28 7.88 9.72
C ARG A 2 15.77 8.05 9.83
N ILE A 3 15.02 7.18 9.20
CA ILE A 3 13.56 7.29 9.09
C ILE A 3 12.95 6.03 9.70
N LEU A 4 12.20 6.18 10.79
CA LEU A 4 11.44 5.08 11.37
C LEU A 4 10.06 5.05 10.72
N ILE A 5 9.76 3.95 10.03
CA ILE A 5 8.47 3.75 9.35
C ILE A 5 7.67 2.75 10.16
N THR A 6 6.50 3.15 10.64
CA THR A 6 5.63 2.26 11.44
C THR A 6 4.54 1.65 10.57
N ASN A 7 4.10 0.44 10.91
CA ASN A 7 2.91 -0.20 10.37
C ASN A 7 2.38 -1.21 11.40
N ASN A 8 1.09 -1.56 11.36
CA ASN A 8 0.51 -2.52 12.31
C ASN A 8 0.98 -3.96 12.07
N THR A 9 1.43 -4.27 10.86
CA THR A 9 1.96 -5.59 10.51
C THR A 9 2.92 -5.51 9.31
N HIS A 10 3.88 -6.44 9.25
CA HIS A 10 4.70 -6.74 8.08
C HIS A 10 4.65 -8.24 7.78
N ASP A 11 3.53 -8.92 8.12
CA ASP A 11 3.40 -10.37 7.98
C ASP A 11 2.83 -10.79 6.63
N THR A 12 1.94 -10.01 6.04
CA THR A 12 1.28 -10.32 4.77
C THR A 12 1.62 -9.31 3.67
N ARG A 13 1.10 -9.55 2.46
CA ARG A 13 1.31 -8.67 1.31
C ARG A 13 0.06 -7.83 1.03
N ALA A 14 -0.46 -7.15 2.05
CA ALA A 14 -1.55 -6.22 1.88
C ALA A 14 -1.06 -4.82 1.45
N GLY A 15 -1.98 -3.90 1.27
CA GLY A 15 -1.68 -2.60 0.66
C GLY A 15 -0.70 -1.74 1.46
N SER A 16 -0.90 -1.66 2.78
CA SER A 16 -0.06 -0.85 3.67
C SER A 16 1.35 -1.42 3.83
N GLU A 17 1.48 -2.75 3.95
CA GLU A 17 2.78 -3.42 4.04
C GLU A 17 3.61 -3.23 2.78
N LEU A 18 2.97 -3.37 1.61
CA LEU A 18 3.63 -3.15 0.33
C LEU A 18 3.98 -1.67 0.12
N TYR A 19 3.16 -0.75 0.67
CA TYR A 19 3.50 0.68 0.68
C TYR A 19 4.77 0.93 1.49
N VAL A 20 4.87 0.38 2.72
CA VAL A 20 6.08 0.50 3.55
C VAL A 20 7.30 -0.05 2.82
N ARG A 21 7.16 -1.26 2.23
CA ARG A 21 8.25 -1.88 1.47
C ARG A 21 8.76 -0.95 0.36
N ASP A 22 7.87 -0.47 -0.48
CA ASP A 22 8.27 0.33 -1.65
C ASP A 22 8.79 1.71 -1.24
N LEU A 23 8.22 2.31 -0.19
CA LEU A 23 8.73 3.55 0.38
C LEU A 23 10.15 3.36 0.95
N ALA A 24 10.36 2.32 1.76
CA ALA A 24 11.65 2.04 2.37
C ALA A 24 12.73 1.77 1.32
N LEU A 25 12.42 0.99 0.28
CA LEU A 25 13.31 0.75 -0.85
C LEU A 25 13.64 2.05 -1.61
N ALA A 26 12.65 2.91 -1.83
CA ALA A 26 12.88 4.21 -2.46
C ALA A 26 13.77 5.11 -1.61
N LEU A 27 13.49 5.19 -0.31
CA LEU A 27 14.31 5.97 0.63
C LEU A 27 15.77 5.50 0.67
N LEU A 28 15.97 4.17 0.68
CA LEU A 28 17.32 3.59 0.62
C LEU A 28 18.06 3.99 -0.67
N ARG A 29 17.39 3.90 -1.84
CA ARG A 29 17.95 4.35 -3.13
C ARG A 29 18.31 5.84 -3.13
N HIS A 30 17.59 6.64 -2.37
CA HIS A 30 17.88 8.09 -2.21
C HIS A 30 18.88 8.42 -1.11
N GLY A 31 19.59 7.42 -0.58
CA GLY A 31 20.65 7.61 0.42
C GLY A 31 20.15 7.90 1.84
N HIS A 32 18.91 7.52 2.15
CA HIS A 32 18.38 7.55 3.51
C HIS A 32 18.55 6.19 4.20
N ASN A 33 18.37 6.17 5.51
CA ASN A 33 18.49 4.96 6.33
C ASN A 33 17.10 4.64 6.93
N PRO A 34 16.21 3.98 6.17
CA PRO A 34 14.91 3.56 6.68
C PRO A 34 15.06 2.39 7.65
N VAL A 35 14.22 2.38 8.68
CA VAL A 35 13.98 1.24 9.58
C VAL A 35 12.49 1.02 9.62
N ALA A 36 12.03 -0.20 9.38
CA ALA A 36 10.62 -0.56 9.50
C ALA A 36 10.33 -1.12 10.89
N TYR A 37 9.24 -0.67 11.50
CA TYR A 37 8.79 -1.14 12.80
C TYR A 37 7.36 -1.66 12.73
N SER A 38 7.17 -2.84 13.28
CA SER A 38 5.85 -3.42 13.54
C SER A 38 5.97 -4.51 14.60
N THR A 39 4.94 -4.68 15.42
CA THR A 39 4.86 -5.77 16.40
C THR A 39 4.56 -7.13 15.77
N ARG A 40 4.25 -7.20 14.47
CA ARG A 40 3.93 -8.44 13.73
C ARG A 40 4.77 -8.52 12.46
N LEU A 41 5.69 -9.48 12.43
CA LEU A 41 6.65 -9.66 11.34
C LEU A 41 6.36 -10.96 10.58
N GLY A 42 6.63 -10.96 9.27
CA GLY A 42 6.47 -12.12 8.39
C GLY A 42 7.03 -11.84 6.98
N ALA A 43 6.27 -12.17 5.93
CA ALA A 43 6.78 -12.19 4.56
C ALA A 43 7.37 -10.84 4.09
N VAL A 44 6.68 -9.72 4.35
CA VAL A 44 7.18 -8.40 3.95
C VAL A 44 8.39 -7.98 4.78
N ALA A 45 8.45 -8.36 6.07
CA ALA A 45 9.63 -8.13 6.90
C ALA A 45 10.87 -8.83 6.32
N GLU A 46 10.72 -10.07 5.82
CA GLU A 46 11.82 -10.83 5.19
C GLU A 46 12.25 -10.21 3.85
N GLU A 47 11.30 -9.68 3.06
CA GLU A 47 11.61 -8.94 1.83
C GLU A 47 12.46 -7.69 2.14
N LEU A 48 12.09 -6.92 3.17
CA LEU A 48 12.83 -5.74 3.59
C LEU A 48 14.24 -6.09 4.10
N ARG A 49 14.35 -7.12 4.94
CA ARG A 49 15.65 -7.61 5.45
C ARG A 49 16.56 -8.10 4.32
N SER A 50 16.01 -8.80 3.33
CA SER A 50 16.74 -9.25 2.15
C SER A 50 17.26 -8.07 1.31
N ALA A 51 16.58 -6.92 1.36
CA ALA A 51 17.00 -5.67 0.75
C ALA A 51 17.89 -4.81 1.66
N THR A 52 18.42 -5.38 2.75
CA THR A 52 19.29 -4.70 3.72
C THR A 52 18.63 -3.58 4.53
N ILE A 53 17.31 -3.57 4.59
CA ILE A 53 16.54 -2.64 5.42
C ILE A 53 16.28 -3.30 6.79
N PRO A 54 16.71 -2.67 7.91
CA PRO A 54 16.41 -3.19 9.24
C PRO A 54 14.90 -3.23 9.49
N VAL A 55 14.42 -4.34 10.05
CA VAL A 55 13.05 -4.51 10.50
C VAL A 55 13.05 -4.97 11.94
N ILE A 56 12.39 -4.22 12.79
CA ILE A 56 12.36 -4.41 14.25
C ILE A 56 10.92 -4.57 14.75
N ASP A 57 10.74 -5.31 15.82
CA ASP A 57 9.50 -5.46 16.59
C ASP A 57 9.60 -4.88 18.00
N ASP A 58 10.80 -4.45 18.40
CA ASP A 58 11.06 -3.75 19.65
C ASP A 58 11.84 -2.46 19.37
N LEU A 59 11.30 -1.32 19.77
CA LEU A 59 11.93 -0.01 19.60
C LEU A 59 13.22 0.16 20.41
N ASN A 60 13.41 -0.62 21.48
CA ASN A 60 14.65 -0.63 22.27
C ASN A 60 15.87 -1.15 21.47
N LEU A 61 15.65 -1.81 20.36
CA LEU A 61 16.70 -2.26 19.44
C LEU A 61 17.34 -1.08 18.66
N LEU A 62 16.68 0.08 18.62
CA LEU A 62 17.25 1.29 18.02
C LEU A 62 18.23 1.96 18.98
N THR A 63 19.51 1.79 18.70
CA THR A 63 20.59 2.42 19.47
C THR A 63 20.76 3.91 19.18
N VAL A 64 20.14 4.39 18.10
CA VAL A 64 20.22 5.79 17.64
C VAL A 64 18.83 6.30 17.34
N THR A 65 18.47 7.44 17.93
CA THR A 65 17.17 8.11 17.72
C THR A 65 16.93 8.39 16.23
N PRO A 66 15.74 8.11 15.70
CA PRO A 66 15.39 8.46 14.32
C PRO A 66 15.31 9.99 14.14
N ASP A 67 15.62 10.46 12.95
CA ASP A 67 15.51 11.88 12.61
C ASP A 67 14.06 12.28 12.35
N ILE A 68 13.22 11.31 11.94
CA ILE A 68 11.79 11.47 11.70
C ILE A 68 11.06 10.14 11.83
N ILE A 69 9.82 10.19 12.31
CA ILE A 69 8.88 9.07 12.31
C ILE A 69 7.89 9.24 11.15
N HIS A 70 7.84 8.26 10.26
CA HIS A 70 6.80 8.12 9.25
C HIS A 70 5.72 7.18 9.79
N GLY A 71 4.71 7.75 10.42
CA GLY A 71 3.65 7.01 11.11
C GLY A 71 2.56 6.55 10.16
N GLN A 72 2.27 5.26 10.20
CA GLN A 72 1.08 4.64 9.62
C GLN A 72 0.45 3.77 10.70
N HIS A 73 -0.87 3.63 10.68
CA HIS A 73 -1.66 2.91 11.66
C HIS A 73 -1.37 3.40 13.10
N HIS A 74 -2.42 3.84 13.76
CA HIS A 74 -2.28 4.70 14.95
C HIS A 74 -1.54 4.07 16.13
N LEU A 75 -1.73 2.76 16.42
CA LEU A 75 -1.12 2.15 17.60
C LEU A 75 0.41 2.12 17.50
N ASP A 76 0.94 1.63 16.39
CA ASP A 76 2.39 1.53 16.18
C ASP A 76 3.03 2.92 16.04
N ALA A 77 2.32 3.85 15.37
CA ALA A 77 2.76 5.24 15.27
C ALA A 77 2.79 5.92 16.65
N MET A 78 1.76 5.73 17.48
CA MET A 78 1.72 6.28 18.84
C MET A 78 2.82 5.67 19.71
N THR A 79 3.02 4.36 19.64
CA THR A 79 4.08 3.65 20.37
C THR A 79 5.45 4.24 20.03
N ALA A 80 5.74 4.44 18.74
CA ALA A 80 6.98 5.06 18.30
C ALA A 80 7.12 6.52 18.78
N MET A 81 6.06 7.32 18.71
CA MET A 81 6.08 8.72 19.17
C MET A 81 6.21 8.85 20.68
N LEU A 82 5.68 7.90 21.45
CA LEU A 82 5.85 7.86 22.91
C LEU A 82 7.27 7.41 23.30
N HIS A 83 7.85 6.50 22.53
CA HIS A 83 9.23 6.04 22.75
C HIS A 83 10.27 7.12 22.40
N PHE A 84 10.00 7.92 21.36
CA PHE A 84 10.84 9.01 20.88
C PHE A 84 10.09 10.36 20.94
N PRO A 85 9.85 10.92 22.13
CA PRO A 85 8.93 12.03 22.33
C PRO A 85 9.36 13.34 21.67
N ASP A 86 10.66 13.50 21.38
CA ASP A 86 11.22 14.70 20.76
C ASP A 86 11.42 14.56 19.24
N THR A 87 11.14 13.38 18.67
CA THR A 87 11.33 13.13 17.24
C THR A 87 10.14 13.66 16.45
N PRO A 88 10.34 14.51 15.43
CA PRO A 88 9.27 14.97 14.56
C PRO A 88 8.64 13.80 13.81
N ALA A 89 7.33 13.88 13.55
CA ALA A 89 6.58 12.85 12.87
C ALA A 89 5.73 13.41 11.73
N VAL A 90 5.49 12.58 10.72
CA VAL A 90 4.42 12.73 9.75
C VAL A 90 3.49 11.53 9.89
N TYR A 91 2.18 11.74 9.76
CA TYR A 91 1.20 10.66 9.86
C TYR A 91 0.44 10.48 8.54
N PHE A 92 0.42 9.25 8.03
CA PHE A 92 -0.25 8.89 6.78
C PHE A 92 -1.56 8.15 7.08
N CYS A 93 -2.64 8.61 6.45
CA CYS A 93 -3.96 7.99 6.46
C CYS A 93 -4.21 7.34 5.10
N HIS A 94 -4.33 6.01 5.08
CA HIS A 94 -4.46 5.20 3.87
C HIS A 94 -5.90 4.74 3.58
N GLY A 95 -6.83 4.94 4.49
CA GLY A 95 -8.18 4.45 4.32
C GLY A 95 -9.25 5.22 5.07
N TRP A 96 -10.46 5.20 4.50
CA TRP A 96 -11.63 5.85 5.10
C TRP A 96 -12.25 5.02 6.24
N LEU A 97 -12.35 3.71 6.08
CA LEU A 97 -13.10 2.84 6.99
C LEU A 97 -12.27 2.22 8.12
N PRO A 98 -11.04 1.71 7.91
CA PRO A 98 -10.34 0.96 8.93
C PRO A 98 -10.10 1.77 10.21
N TRP A 99 -10.31 1.14 11.37
CA TRP A 99 -10.10 1.80 12.66
C TRP A 99 -8.61 2.09 12.93
N GLU A 100 -7.73 1.29 12.36
CA GLU A 100 -6.28 1.45 12.41
C GLU A 100 -5.81 2.79 11.83
N GLU A 101 -6.64 3.38 10.96
CA GLU A 101 -6.40 4.68 10.33
C GLU A 101 -6.86 5.88 11.16
N MET A 102 -7.24 5.67 12.42
CA MET A 102 -7.56 6.77 13.33
C MET A 102 -6.32 7.64 13.54
N ALA A 103 -6.42 8.91 13.17
CA ALA A 103 -5.27 9.81 13.27
C ALA A 103 -4.98 10.19 14.73
N PRO A 104 -3.79 9.87 15.28
CA PRO A 104 -3.41 10.28 16.61
C PRO A 104 -3.12 11.78 16.65
N ARG A 105 -3.25 12.38 17.84
CA ARG A 105 -2.92 13.80 18.06
C ARG A 105 -1.71 13.91 18.97
N PHE A 106 -0.55 14.06 18.37
CA PHE A 106 0.70 14.31 19.09
C PHE A 106 1.28 15.66 18.67
N PRO A 107 1.90 16.41 19.59
CA PRO A 107 2.57 17.68 19.28
C PRO A 107 3.67 17.53 18.23
N THR A 108 4.33 16.38 18.22
CA THR A 108 5.44 16.06 17.32
C THR A 108 5.01 15.79 15.88
N ILE A 109 3.72 15.51 15.61
CA ILE A 109 3.21 15.35 14.26
C ILE A 109 3.23 16.71 13.56
N GLN A 110 4.13 16.88 12.62
CA GLN A 110 4.29 18.13 11.86
C GLN A 110 3.27 18.22 10.72
N ARG A 111 2.91 17.09 10.11
CA ARG A 111 2.00 17.02 8.97
C ARG A 111 1.20 15.73 8.98
N TYR A 112 -0.07 15.84 8.59
CA TYR A 112 -0.90 14.70 8.25
C TYR A 112 -0.97 14.57 6.74
N VAL A 113 -0.86 13.36 6.23
CA VAL A 113 -0.92 13.07 4.80
C VAL A 113 -2.10 12.15 4.54
N ALA A 114 -2.98 12.57 3.66
CA ALA A 114 -4.07 11.79 3.13
C ALA A 114 -3.69 11.22 1.76
N VAL A 115 -3.97 9.95 1.49
CA VAL A 115 -3.67 9.36 0.18
C VAL A 115 -4.72 9.67 -0.89
N ASP A 116 -5.85 10.22 -0.49
CA ASP A 116 -6.93 10.68 -1.37
C ASP A 116 -7.81 11.73 -0.69
N ASP A 117 -8.83 12.19 -1.40
CA ASP A 117 -9.73 13.22 -0.91
C ASP A 117 -10.67 12.71 0.20
N LEU A 118 -11.05 11.42 0.19
CA LEU A 118 -11.85 10.81 1.26
C LEU A 118 -11.04 10.73 2.56
N CYS A 119 -9.78 10.31 2.49
CA CYS A 119 -8.88 10.31 3.64
C CYS A 119 -8.67 11.74 4.18
N ARG A 120 -8.58 12.74 3.29
CA ARG A 120 -8.52 14.16 3.70
C ARG A 120 -9.77 14.55 4.48
N GLU A 121 -10.96 14.24 3.96
CA GLU A 121 -12.22 14.51 4.63
C GLU A 121 -12.32 13.81 5.98
N ARG A 122 -11.89 12.55 6.06
CA ARG A 122 -11.79 11.80 7.34
C ARG A 122 -10.94 12.55 8.36
N LEU A 123 -9.73 12.97 7.97
CA LEU A 123 -8.83 13.71 8.85
C LEU A 123 -9.46 15.01 9.35
N GLN A 124 -10.16 15.72 8.49
CA GLN A 124 -10.83 16.98 8.84
C GLN A 124 -12.07 16.75 9.68
N CYS A 125 -13.02 15.96 9.20
CA CYS A 125 -14.36 15.88 9.78
C CYS A 125 -14.43 14.93 10.97
N LEU A 126 -13.76 13.77 10.93
CA LEU A 126 -13.80 12.80 12.02
C LEU A 126 -12.71 13.03 13.06
N HIS A 127 -11.53 13.46 12.62
CA HIS A 127 -10.39 13.66 13.54
C HIS A 127 -10.13 15.13 13.87
N GLY A 128 -10.84 16.07 13.22
CA GLY A 128 -10.73 17.51 13.50
C GLY A 128 -9.32 18.05 13.31
N ILE A 129 -8.59 17.52 12.31
CA ILE A 129 -7.26 18.02 11.95
C ILE A 129 -7.44 19.27 11.09
N PRO A 130 -6.78 20.40 11.44
CA PRO A 130 -6.88 21.64 10.67
C PRO A 130 -6.43 21.44 9.21
N PRO A 131 -7.14 21.99 8.22
CA PRO A 131 -6.83 21.80 6.81
C PRO A 131 -5.40 22.15 6.43
N GLU A 132 -4.85 23.20 7.02
CA GLU A 132 -3.47 23.66 6.79
C GLU A 132 -2.41 22.67 7.27
N ARG A 133 -2.77 21.72 8.13
CA ARG A 133 -1.92 20.62 8.59
C ARG A 133 -2.04 19.37 7.76
N ILE A 134 -2.92 19.33 6.75
CA ILE A 134 -3.16 18.18 5.89
C ILE A 134 -2.59 18.43 4.50
N SER A 135 -1.88 17.45 3.99
CA SER A 135 -1.45 17.39 2.58
C SER A 135 -2.07 16.16 1.93
N VAL A 136 -2.41 16.25 0.65
CA VAL A 136 -2.83 15.08 -0.14
C VAL A 136 -1.64 14.63 -0.97
N ILE A 137 -1.15 13.41 -0.71
CA ILE A 137 -0.10 12.75 -1.49
C ILE A 137 -0.66 11.39 -1.91
N ARG A 138 -0.99 11.26 -3.18
CA ARG A 138 -1.60 10.04 -3.71
C ARG A 138 -0.65 8.85 -3.66
N ASN A 139 -1.20 7.65 -3.54
CA ASN A 139 -0.42 6.42 -3.60
C ASN A 139 0.38 6.35 -4.91
N PHE A 140 1.54 5.77 -4.84
CA PHE A 140 2.51 5.67 -5.93
C PHE A 140 2.74 4.23 -6.36
N VAL A 141 3.31 4.08 -7.55
CA VAL A 141 3.82 2.82 -8.10
C VAL A 141 5.26 3.06 -8.54
N ASP A 142 6.14 2.11 -8.27
CA ASP A 142 7.53 2.15 -8.72
C ASP A 142 7.60 1.79 -10.22
N LEU A 143 7.64 2.81 -11.07
CA LEU A 143 7.69 2.65 -12.53
C LEU A 143 8.97 1.97 -13.04
N GLN A 144 9.99 1.76 -12.20
CA GLN A 144 11.16 0.97 -12.58
C GLN A 144 10.86 -0.54 -12.55
N ARG A 145 9.81 -0.94 -11.80
CA ARG A 145 9.38 -2.34 -11.72
C ARG A 145 8.41 -2.74 -12.82
N PHE A 146 7.53 -1.82 -13.21
CA PHE A 146 6.44 -2.10 -14.15
C PHE A 146 6.82 -1.63 -15.56
N ALA A 147 6.97 -2.58 -16.48
CA ALA A 147 7.21 -2.27 -17.87
C ALA A 147 5.90 -1.91 -18.59
N LEU A 148 5.87 -0.76 -19.22
CA LEU A 148 4.71 -0.31 -19.98
C LEU A 148 4.50 -1.18 -21.21
N ARG A 149 3.37 -1.85 -21.29
CA ARG A 149 2.91 -2.53 -22.51
C ARG A 149 2.41 -1.48 -23.52
N THR A 150 2.90 -1.54 -24.75
CA THR A 150 2.53 -0.60 -25.81
C THR A 150 1.48 -1.16 -26.76
N ASP A 151 1.37 -2.50 -26.86
CA ASP A 151 0.50 -3.19 -27.81
C ASP A 151 -0.77 -3.69 -27.12
N LEU A 152 -1.78 -2.84 -27.07
CA LEU A 152 -3.12 -3.24 -26.65
C LEU A 152 -3.94 -3.69 -27.88
N PRO A 153 -4.56 -4.88 -27.84
CA PRO A 153 -5.42 -5.33 -28.92
C PRO A 153 -6.69 -4.46 -29.00
N ALA A 154 -7.18 -4.23 -30.23
CA ALA A 154 -8.43 -3.49 -30.43
C ALA A 154 -9.64 -4.20 -29.78
N ILE A 155 -9.58 -5.54 -29.67
CA ILE A 155 -10.59 -6.36 -29.01
C ILE A 155 -9.87 -7.15 -27.90
N PRO A 156 -10.21 -6.94 -26.61
CA PRO A 156 -9.58 -7.64 -25.52
C PRO A 156 -9.92 -9.14 -25.53
N ARG A 157 -8.96 -9.98 -25.18
CA ARG A 157 -9.07 -11.44 -25.16
C ARG A 157 -8.78 -12.03 -23.79
N LYS A 158 -7.97 -11.36 -22.98
CA LYS A 158 -7.58 -11.81 -21.64
C LYS A 158 -7.86 -10.76 -20.60
N ALA A 159 -8.53 -11.16 -19.54
CA ALA A 159 -8.83 -10.31 -18.39
C ALA A 159 -8.31 -10.95 -17.09
N LEU A 160 -8.00 -10.12 -16.13
CA LEU A 160 -7.57 -10.53 -14.79
C LEU A 160 -8.44 -9.84 -13.75
N VAL A 161 -8.90 -10.58 -12.75
CA VAL A 161 -9.33 -9.99 -11.47
C VAL A 161 -8.14 -10.00 -10.53
N PHE A 162 -7.70 -8.81 -10.12
CA PHE A 162 -6.54 -8.64 -9.26
C PHE A 162 -6.97 -8.00 -7.94
N SER A 163 -7.33 -8.85 -6.96
CA SER A 163 -7.86 -8.41 -5.67
C SER A 163 -7.66 -9.46 -4.58
N ASN A 164 -7.20 -9.03 -3.41
CA ASN A 164 -7.09 -9.89 -2.22
C ASN A 164 -8.45 -10.15 -1.54
N TYR A 165 -9.50 -9.45 -1.93
CA TYR A 165 -10.80 -9.43 -1.24
C TYR A 165 -11.97 -9.92 -2.09
N ILE A 166 -11.72 -10.38 -3.30
CA ILE A 166 -12.81 -10.83 -4.20
C ILE A 166 -13.55 -12.03 -3.60
N LYS A 167 -14.86 -11.95 -3.56
CA LYS A 167 -15.70 -13.05 -3.10
C LYS A 167 -16.02 -13.98 -4.27
N VAL A 168 -15.66 -15.26 -4.12
CA VAL A 168 -15.88 -16.29 -5.14
C VAL A 168 -17.36 -16.44 -5.46
N ASP A 169 -18.23 -16.37 -4.45
CA ASP A 169 -19.69 -16.49 -4.56
C ASP A 169 -20.40 -15.15 -4.90
N GLY A 170 -19.67 -14.14 -5.31
CA GLY A 170 -20.18 -12.81 -5.58
C GLY A 170 -19.74 -12.25 -6.92
N CYS A 171 -19.02 -11.14 -6.88
CA CYS A 171 -18.59 -10.39 -8.06
C CYS A 171 -17.81 -11.23 -9.07
N LEU A 172 -17.01 -12.21 -8.63
CA LEU A 172 -16.22 -13.08 -9.53
C LEU A 172 -17.11 -13.89 -10.48
N GLY A 173 -18.25 -14.40 -10.01
CA GLY A 173 -19.23 -15.11 -10.85
C GLY A 173 -19.77 -14.22 -11.96
N ILE A 174 -20.20 -13.02 -11.61
CA ILE A 174 -20.72 -12.02 -12.55
C ILE A 174 -19.67 -11.64 -13.61
N LEU A 175 -18.43 -11.42 -13.18
CA LEU A 175 -17.33 -11.09 -14.09
C LEU A 175 -17.02 -12.24 -15.05
N ARG A 176 -17.06 -13.49 -14.57
CA ARG A 176 -16.87 -14.67 -15.42
C ARG A 176 -17.96 -14.79 -16.50
N GLU A 177 -19.21 -14.63 -16.13
CA GLU A 177 -20.34 -14.65 -17.07
C GLU A 177 -20.18 -13.53 -18.12
N ALA A 178 -19.89 -12.31 -17.68
CA ALA A 178 -19.71 -11.16 -18.58
C ALA A 178 -18.52 -11.35 -19.55
N CYS A 179 -17.39 -11.86 -19.08
CA CYS A 179 -16.22 -12.15 -19.90
C CYS A 179 -16.51 -13.29 -20.91
N THR A 180 -17.12 -14.38 -20.44
CA THR A 180 -17.50 -15.51 -21.28
C THR A 180 -18.46 -15.08 -22.41
N ALA A 181 -19.45 -14.25 -22.12
CA ALA A 181 -20.38 -13.72 -23.12
C ALA A 181 -19.70 -12.86 -24.20
N ARG A 182 -18.49 -12.39 -23.95
CA ARG A 182 -17.66 -11.58 -24.87
C ARG A 182 -16.46 -12.35 -25.46
N GLY A 183 -16.32 -13.64 -25.16
CA GLY A 183 -15.18 -14.46 -25.58
C GLY A 183 -13.85 -14.04 -24.95
N ILE A 184 -13.90 -13.47 -23.73
CA ILE A 184 -12.72 -13.05 -22.97
C ILE A 184 -12.41 -14.12 -21.92
N GLU A 185 -11.17 -14.61 -21.92
CA GLU A 185 -10.65 -15.48 -20.87
C GLU A 185 -10.44 -14.68 -19.57
N LEU A 186 -10.90 -15.18 -18.42
CA LEU A 186 -10.79 -14.51 -17.14
C LEU A 186 -10.01 -15.33 -16.13
N ASP A 187 -8.87 -14.80 -15.71
CA ASP A 187 -8.11 -15.27 -14.56
C ASP A 187 -8.43 -14.48 -13.29
N ALA A 188 -8.12 -15.04 -12.13
CA ALA A 188 -8.25 -14.35 -10.85
C ALA A 188 -7.03 -14.62 -9.97
N ILE A 189 -6.49 -13.54 -9.38
CA ILE A 189 -5.32 -13.57 -8.49
C ILE A 189 -5.65 -12.73 -7.24
N GLY A 190 -5.32 -13.29 -6.08
CA GLY A 190 -5.49 -12.69 -4.77
C GLY A 190 -5.59 -13.73 -3.67
N LEU A 191 -5.49 -13.30 -2.41
CA LEU A 191 -5.52 -14.19 -1.25
C LEU A 191 -6.83 -14.97 -1.14
N SER A 192 -7.95 -14.33 -1.45
CA SER A 192 -9.30 -14.93 -1.36
C SER A 192 -9.55 -16.06 -2.37
N VAL A 193 -8.79 -16.11 -3.46
CA VAL A 193 -8.86 -17.18 -4.48
C VAL A 193 -7.72 -18.20 -4.32
N GLY A 194 -6.95 -18.12 -3.22
CA GLY A 194 -5.88 -19.06 -2.92
C GLY A 194 -4.62 -18.92 -3.82
N HIS A 195 -4.54 -17.86 -4.60
CA HIS A 195 -3.42 -17.59 -5.50
C HIS A 195 -2.95 -16.15 -5.32
N SER A 196 -1.80 -15.95 -4.69
CA SER A 196 -1.17 -14.64 -4.57
C SER A 196 0.05 -14.54 -5.48
N GLU A 197 0.22 -13.39 -6.15
CA GLU A 197 1.38 -13.15 -7.01
C GLU A 197 2.39 -12.25 -6.30
N ALA A 198 3.62 -12.76 -6.18
CA ALA A 198 4.71 -12.02 -5.54
C ALA A 198 5.30 -10.92 -6.45
N ARG A 199 5.24 -11.13 -7.77
CA ARG A 199 5.81 -10.25 -8.79
C ARG A 199 4.77 -9.89 -9.85
N PRO A 200 3.74 -9.10 -9.50
CA PRO A 200 2.68 -8.72 -10.42
C PRO A 200 3.19 -7.99 -11.67
N GLU A 201 4.32 -7.30 -11.55
CA GLU A 201 5.00 -6.65 -12.68
C GLU A 201 5.37 -7.61 -13.81
N GLN A 202 5.51 -8.91 -13.56
CA GLN A 202 5.85 -9.91 -14.57
C GLN A 202 4.63 -10.42 -15.34
N ILE A 203 3.44 -10.27 -14.79
CA ILE A 203 2.24 -10.88 -15.37
C ILE A 203 1.21 -9.86 -15.87
N LEU A 204 1.12 -8.68 -15.24
CA LEU A 204 0.07 -7.70 -15.55
C LEU A 204 0.06 -7.29 -17.03
N GLY A 205 1.21 -7.15 -17.65
CA GLY A 205 1.34 -6.85 -19.08
C GLY A 205 0.80 -7.93 -20.04
N HIS A 206 0.45 -9.11 -19.55
CA HIS A 206 -0.13 -10.18 -20.35
C HIS A 206 -1.66 -10.13 -20.48
N TYR A 207 -2.30 -9.22 -19.71
CA TYR A 207 -3.75 -9.05 -19.68
C TYR A 207 -4.16 -7.77 -20.42
N ASP A 208 -5.29 -7.83 -21.09
CA ASP A 208 -5.84 -6.71 -21.84
C ASP A 208 -6.72 -5.83 -20.93
N ILE A 209 -7.41 -6.46 -19.98
CA ILE A 209 -8.26 -5.79 -18.99
C ILE A 209 -7.89 -6.32 -17.60
N VAL A 210 -7.79 -5.43 -16.62
CA VAL A 210 -7.68 -5.80 -15.20
C VAL A 210 -8.82 -5.18 -14.41
N PHE A 211 -9.57 -6.03 -13.71
CA PHE A 211 -10.56 -5.62 -12.72
C PHE A 211 -9.86 -5.48 -11.38
N ALA A 212 -9.75 -4.26 -10.87
CA ALA A 212 -8.99 -3.99 -9.66
C ALA A 212 -9.41 -2.67 -9.00
N LYS A 213 -8.99 -2.49 -7.74
CA LYS A 213 -9.07 -1.21 -7.02
C LYS A 213 -7.73 -0.85 -6.37
N ALA A 214 -7.64 0.41 -5.91
CA ALA A 214 -6.54 0.94 -5.12
C ALA A 214 -5.17 0.61 -5.76
N ARG A 215 -4.24 0.04 -4.98
CA ARG A 215 -2.89 -0.27 -5.43
C ARG A 215 -2.85 -1.21 -6.65
N CYS A 216 -3.66 -2.28 -6.64
CA CYS A 216 -3.71 -3.23 -7.76
C CYS A 216 -4.09 -2.54 -9.08
N ALA A 217 -5.01 -1.57 -9.02
CA ALA A 217 -5.39 -0.77 -10.19
C ALA A 217 -4.23 0.11 -10.69
N LEU A 218 -3.48 0.74 -9.77
CA LEU A 218 -2.33 1.56 -10.13
C LEU A 218 -1.21 0.72 -10.77
N GLU A 219 -0.94 -0.46 -10.24
CA GLU A 219 0.06 -1.40 -10.79
C GLU A 219 -0.33 -1.88 -12.20
N ALA A 220 -1.61 -2.18 -12.42
CA ALA A 220 -2.12 -2.55 -13.74
C ALA A 220 -2.02 -1.39 -14.74
N LEU A 221 -2.38 -0.16 -14.35
CA LEU A 221 -2.21 1.04 -15.18
C LEU A 221 -0.73 1.28 -15.52
N ALA A 222 0.17 1.11 -14.54
CA ALA A 222 1.60 1.27 -14.76
C ALA A 222 2.16 0.22 -15.75
N SER A 223 1.52 -0.95 -15.83
CA SER A 223 1.85 -1.99 -16.82
C SER A 223 1.22 -1.72 -18.20
N GLY A 224 0.48 -0.63 -18.40
CA GLY A 224 -0.17 -0.30 -19.66
C GLY A 224 -1.42 -1.13 -19.95
N THR A 225 -2.03 -1.74 -18.95
CA THR A 225 -3.23 -2.55 -19.07
C THR A 225 -4.49 -1.68 -18.85
N ALA A 226 -5.56 -1.92 -19.59
CA ALA A 226 -6.83 -1.25 -19.36
C ALA A 226 -7.41 -1.69 -18.00
N VAL A 227 -7.83 -0.73 -17.16
CA VAL A 227 -8.36 -1.02 -15.83
C VAL A 227 -9.84 -0.70 -15.75
N ILE A 228 -10.60 -1.65 -15.23
CA ILE A 228 -11.97 -1.43 -14.79
C ILE A 228 -11.94 -1.41 -13.25
N ALA A 229 -12.19 -0.23 -12.69
CA ALA A 229 -12.24 -0.07 -11.24
C ALA A 229 -13.49 -0.79 -10.70
N CYS A 230 -13.27 -1.76 -9.84
CA CYS A 230 -14.35 -2.48 -9.19
C CYS A 230 -14.00 -2.81 -7.74
N ASP A 231 -15.03 -2.84 -6.91
CA ASP A 231 -14.94 -3.24 -5.51
C ASP A 231 -15.21 -4.75 -5.39
N ALA A 232 -14.31 -5.52 -5.97
CA ALA A 232 -14.40 -6.97 -6.01
C ALA A 232 -13.74 -7.60 -4.78
#